data_8e5b58762916c19ca57eb3027fa4af84
#
_entry.id   8e5b58762916c19ca57eb3027fa4af84
#
_cell.length_a   1.000
_cell.length_b   1.000
_cell.length_c   1.000
_cell.angle_alpha   90.00
_cell.angle_beta   90.00
_cell.angle_gamma   90.00
#
_symmetry.space_group_name_H-M   'P 1'
#
loop_
_entity.id
_entity.type
_entity.pdbx_description
1 polymer ?
#
loop_
_entity_poly.entity_id
_entity_poly.type
_entity_poly.pdbx_seq_one_letter_code
_entity_poly.pdbx_strand_id
1 'polypeptide(L)'
;MKLLTLIVKPSKTELVKQALHSSGIGGATIIEASGYGSQKGQSETYRGTEYRADTNPKVMFQVACDDGDTSSIIEAVRNAAGTGKIGDGKIFITELTDVVRIRTGETGSKAI
;
A
#
# COMPACT_ATOMS: atom_id res chain seq x y z
N MET A 1 -12.65 4.28 -12.44
CA MET A 1 -12.20 4.25 -11.04
C MET A 1 -11.20 3.11 -10.85
N LYS A 2 -10.23 3.31 -10.00
CA LYS A 2 -9.20 2.30 -9.69
C LYS A 2 -9.16 2.03 -8.20
N LEU A 3 -8.86 0.79 -7.85
CA LEU A 3 -8.43 0.43 -6.52
C LEU A 3 -6.91 0.26 -6.53
N LEU A 4 -6.24 1.06 -5.74
CA LEU A 4 -4.80 0.93 -5.54
C LEU A 4 -4.56 0.17 -4.24
N THR A 5 -3.82 -0.92 -4.33
CA THR A 5 -3.36 -1.68 -3.17
C THR A 5 -1.86 -1.44 -3.04
N LEU A 6 -1.48 -0.72 -2.00
CA LEU A 6 -0.10 -0.32 -1.75
C LEU A 6 0.48 -1.24 -0.70
N ILE A 7 1.57 -1.92 -1.02
CA ILE A 7 2.31 -2.74 -0.04
C ILE A 7 3.63 -2.02 0.21
N VAL A 8 3.83 -1.55 1.42
CA VAL A 8 4.99 -0.73 1.78
C VAL A 8 5.65 -1.22 3.06
N LYS A 9 6.87 -0.75 3.31
CA LYS A 9 7.57 -0.96 4.59
C LYS A 9 6.81 -0.26 5.71
N PRO A 10 6.70 -0.85 6.91
CA PRO A 10 6.06 -0.17 8.05
C PRO A 10 6.65 1.20 8.36
N SER A 11 7.95 1.37 8.19
CA SER A 11 8.64 2.65 8.42
C SER A 11 8.21 3.77 7.47
N LYS A 12 7.55 3.43 6.37
CA LYS A 12 7.08 4.41 5.38
C LYS A 12 5.60 4.79 5.55
N THR A 13 4.91 4.22 6.53
CA THR A 13 3.47 4.41 6.72
C THR A 13 3.07 5.88 6.80
N GLU A 14 3.74 6.67 7.63
CA GLU A 14 3.40 8.08 7.80
C GLU A 14 3.68 8.92 6.56
N LEU A 15 4.79 8.63 5.86
CA LEU A 15 5.11 9.33 4.61
C LEU A 15 4.09 9.02 3.51
N VAL A 16 3.62 7.77 3.44
CA VAL A 16 2.57 7.39 2.48
C VAL A 16 1.25 8.05 2.81
N LYS A 17 0.86 8.10 4.09
CA LYS A 17 -0.34 8.84 4.52
C LYS A 17 -0.29 10.30 4.10
N GLN A 18 0.84 10.96 4.32
CA GLN A 18 1.05 12.36 3.92
C GLN A 18 0.96 12.53 2.41
N ALA A 19 1.56 11.62 1.65
CA ALA A 19 1.51 11.65 0.19
C ALA A 19 0.08 11.50 -0.34
N LEU A 20 -0.70 10.59 0.23
CA LEU A 20 -2.10 10.40 -0.14
C LEU A 20 -2.93 11.63 0.20
N HIS A 21 -2.75 12.19 1.39
CA HIS A 21 -3.46 13.40 1.81
C HIS A 21 -3.14 14.57 0.88
N SER A 22 -1.87 14.78 0.56
CA SER A 22 -1.42 15.85 -0.35
C SER A 22 -1.93 15.65 -1.78
N SER A 23 -2.25 14.42 -2.16
CA SER A 23 -2.83 14.09 -3.47
C SER A 23 -4.36 14.22 -3.49
N GLY A 24 -4.97 14.71 -2.42
CA GLY A 24 -6.42 14.90 -2.33
C GLY A 24 -7.19 13.67 -1.89
N ILE A 25 -6.52 12.61 -1.44
CA ILE A 25 -7.17 11.40 -0.93
C ILE A 25 -7.60 11.64 0.52
N GLY A 26 -8.91 11.66 0.75
CA GLY A 26 -9.48 11.94 2.06
C GLY A 26 -9.48 10.76 3.03
N GLY A 27 -9.28 9.55 2.53
CA GLY A 27 -9.28 8.35 3.36
C GLY A 27 -8.68 7.15 2.65
N ALA A 28 -8.17 6.23 3.45
CA ALA A 28 -7.64 4.95 3.00
C ALA A 28 -7.84 3.91 4.09
N THR A 29 -7.92 2.66 3.71
CA THR A 29 -7.91 1.54 4.66
C THR A 29 -6.48 1.08 4.85
N ILE A 30 -6.04 0.93 6.08
CA ILE A 30 -4.70 0.50 6.42
C ILE A 30 -4.76 -0.83 7.16
N ILE A 31 -3.99 -1.80 6.69
CA ILE A 31 -3.99 -3.17 7.21
C ILE A 31 -2.54 -3.58 7.47
N GLU A 32 -2.27 -4.14 8.63
CA GLU A 32 -1.00 -4.79 8.90
C GLU A 32 -0.94 -6.09 8.11
N ALA A 33 0.19 -6.34 7.45
CA ALA A 33 0.38 -7.48 6.57
C ALA A 33 1.75 -8.08 6.75
N SER A 34 1.92 -9.30 6.25
CA SER A 34 3.22 -9.96 6.15
C SER A 34 3.53 -10.23 4.69
N GLY A 35 4.73 -9.88 4.27
CA GLY A 35 5.22 -10.20 2.93
C GLY A 35 6.08 -11.45 2.94
N TYR A 36 5.92 -12.25 1.92
CA TYR A 36 6.78 -13.40 1.63
C TYR A 36 7.53 -13.14 0.33
N GLY A 37 8.83 -13.38 0.33
CA GLY A 37 9.62 -13.17 -0.87
C GLY A 37 11.10 -13.46 -0.67
N SER A 38 11.85 -13.32 -1.75
CA SER A 38 13.27 -13.65 -1.83
C SER A 38 14.17 -12.56 -1.23
N GLN A 39 13.95 -12.16 0.01
CA GLN A 39 14.96 -11.35 0.72
C GLN A 39 16.10 -12.26 1.12
N LYS A 40 17.17 -12.21 0.34
CA LYS A 40 18.41 -12.92 0.66
C LYS A 40 19.06 -12.28 1.90
N GLY A 41 19.42 -13.10 2.88
CA GLY A 41 20.32 -12.73 3.96
C GLY A 41 19.70 -12.48 5.32
N GLN A 42 18.42 -12.66 5.49
CA GLN A 42 17.83 -12.63 6.83
C GLN A 42 17.69 -14.05 7.36
N SER A 43 18.63 -14.43 8.21
CA SER A 43 18.53 -15.66 8.99
C SER A 43 18.55 -15.32 10.46
N GLU A 44 17.71 -15.97 11.24
CA GLU A 44 17.68 -15.89 12.69
C GLU A 44 18.07 -17.23 13.28
N THR A 45 18.88 -17.20 14.33
CA THR A 45 19.25 -18.41 15.07
C THR A 45 18.42 -18.47 16.35
N TYR A 46 17.66 -19.52 16.49
CA TYR A 46 16.86 -19.78 17.69
C TYR A 46 17.17 -21.17 18.22
N ARG A 47 17.61 -21.25 19.47
CA ARG A 47 18.03 -22.49 20.14
C ARG A 47 19.07 -23.32 19.36
N GLY A 48 20.01 -22.62 18.71
CA GLY A 48 21.07 -23.27 17.93
C GLY A 48 20.62 -23.75 16.54
N THR A 49 19.37 -23.50 16.13
CA THR A 49 18.85 -23.80 14.81
C THR A 49 18.72 -22.51 14.01
N GLU A 50 19.28 -22.50 12.81
CA GLU A 50 19.15 -21.37 11.91
C GLU A 50 17.80 -21.41 11.21
N TYR A 51 17.02 -20.34 11.39
CA TYR A 51 15.76 -20.13 10.67
C TYR A 51 15.93 -19.02 9.66
N ARG A 52 15.53 -19.27 8.41
CA ARG A 52 15.36 -18.18 7.43
C ARG A 52 14.01 -17.54 7.67
N ALA A 53 14.04 -16.26 8.06
CA ALA A 53 12.85 -15.45 8.08
C ALA A 53 12.55 -15.03 6.63
N ASP A 54 11.67 -15.75 5.95
CA ASP A 54 11.20 -15.44 4.61
C ASP A 54 9.93 -14.61 4.61
N THR A 55 9.41 -14.26 5.80
CA THR A 55 8.29 -13.34 5.98
C THR A 55 8.76 -12.05 6.64
N ASN A 56 8.25 -10.93 6.15
CA ASN A 56 8.57 -9.61 6.67
C ASN A 56 7.30 -8.82 6.94
N PRO A 57 7.26 -8.01 8.01
CA PRO A 57 6.12 -7.12 8.24
C PRO A 57 6.01 -6.10 7.10
N LYS A 58 4.79 -5.87 6.67
CA LYS A 58 4.41 -4.89 5.66
C LYS A 58 3.16 -4.16 6.12
N VAL A 59 2.87 -3.06 5.47
CA VAL A 59 1.61 -2.35 5.65
C VAL A 59 0.93 -2.27 4.29
N MET A 60 -0.36 -2.60 4.28
CA MET A 60 -1.20 -2.52 3.09
C MET A 60 -2.12 -1.30 3.20
N PHE A 61 -2.15 -0.48 2.17
CA PHE A 61 -3.15 0.56 2.01
C PHE A 61 -4.09 0.16 0.88
N GLN A 62 -5.37 0.38 1.07
CA GLN A 62 -6.36 0.31 -0.01
C GLN A 62 -6.93 1.70 -0.24
N VAL A 63 -6.84 2.16 -1.47
CA VAL A 63 -7.23 3.52 -1.89
C VAL A 63 -8.05 3.43 -3.15
N ALA A 64 -9.26 3.96 -3.10
CA ALA A 64 -10.08 4.15 -4.31
C ALA A 64 -9.81 5.53 -4.88
N CYS A 65 -9.69 5.64 -6.19
CA CYS A 65 -9.46 6.92 -6.86
C CYS A 65 -10.11 6.95 -8.24
N ASP A 66 -10.31 8.14 -8.77
CA ASP A 66 -10.72 8.33 -10.14
C ASP A 66 -9.58 8.05 -11.11
N ASP A 67 -9.90 7.64 -12.32
CA ASP A 67 -8.90 7.30 -13.34
C ASP A 67 -7.94 8.45 -13.60
N GLY A 68 -8.43 9.68 -13.64
CA GLY A 68 -7.61 10.87 -13.90
C GLY A 68 -6.57 11.17 -12.82
N ASP A 69 -6.79 10.70 -11.61
CA ASP A 69 -5.89 10.96 -10.47
C ASP A 69 -4.86 9.85 -10.26
N THR A 70 -5.02 8.73 -10.92
CA THR A 70 -4.24 7.50 -10.67
C THR A 70 -2.74 7.73 -10.82
N SER A 71 -2.31 8.32 -11.91
CA SER A 71 -0.87 8.51 -12.20
C SER A 71 -0.20 9.42 -11.18
N SER A 72 -0.84 10.52 -10.79
CA SER A 72 -0.27 11.45 -9.81
C SER A 72 -0.18 10.84 -8.42
N ILE A 73 -1.17 10.04 -8.03
CA ILE A 73 -1.15 9.32 -6.75
C ILE A 73 -0.01 8.29 -6.73
N ILE A 74 0.12 7.50 -7.79
CA ILE A 74 1.19 6.50 -7.90
C ILE A 74 2.57 7.15 -7.78
N GLU A 75 2.78 8.27 -8.48
CA GLU A 75 4.05 9.00 -8.41
C GLU A 75 4.33 9.52 -6.99
N ALA A 76 3.34 10.11 -6.34
CA ALA A 76 3.47 10.60 -4.98
C ALA A 76 3.82 9.47 -3.99
N VAL A 77 3.18 8.32 -4.11
CA VAL A 77 3.45 7.15 -3.26
C VAL A 77 4.85 6.59 -3.54
N ARG A 78 5.25 6.49 -4.79
CA ARG A 78 6.61 6.03 -5.15
C ARG A 78 7.67 6.93 -4.54
N ASN A 79 7.49 8.23 -4.61
CA ASN A 79 8.44 9.20 -4.03
C ASN A 79 8.49 9.09 -2.50
N ALA A 80 7.35 8.85 -1.87
CA ALA A 80 7.26 8.72 -0.41
C ALA A 80 7.84 7.41 0.11
N ALA A 81 7.58 6.29 -0.56
CA ALA A 81 7.89 4.96 -0.09
C ALA A 81 9.18 4.37 -0.65
N GLY A 82 9.65 4.87 -1.81
CA GLY A 82 10.77 4.30 -2.52
C GLY A 82 12.13 4.65 -1.89
N THR A 83 13.00 3.66 -1.81
CA THR A 83 14.41 3.83 -1.42
C THR A 83 15.35 3.38 -2.52
N GLY A 84 14.83 2.74 -3.57
CA GLY A 84 15.61 2.11 -4.64
C GLY A 84 16.18 0.75 -4.25
N LYS A 85 15.82 0.23 -3.08
CA LYS A 85 16.29 -1.05 -2.56
C LYS A 85 15.20 -2.12 -2.63
N ILE A 86 15.62 -3.38 -2.62
CA ILE A 86 14.71 -4.53 -2.50
C ILE A 86 13.90 -4.39 -1.20
N GLY A 87 12.62 -4.67 -1.28
CA GLY A 87 11.70 -4.59 -0.14
C GLY A 87 10.88 -3.32 -0.06
N ASP A 88 11.02 -2.39 -1.01
CA ASP A 88 10.23 -1.16 -1.06
C ASP A 88 8.73 -1.41 -1.21
N GLY A 89 8.35 -2.53 -1.81
CA GLY A 89 6.97 -2.93 -1.97
C GLY A 89 6.45 -2.80 -3.39
N LYS A 90 5.13 -2.80 -3.51
CA LYS A 90 4.44 -2.78 -4.81
C LYS A 90 3.14 -1.99 -4.71
N ILE A 91 2.70 -1.52 -5.85
CA ILE A 91 1.37 -0.93 -6.02
C ILE A 91 0.62 -1.81 -7.01
N PHE A 92 -0.47 -2.41 -6.56
CA PHE A 92 -1.38 -3.14 -7.43
C PHE A 92 -2.51 -2.22 -7.87
N ILE A 93 -2.80 -2.23 -9.15
CA ILE A 93 -3.81 -1.36 -9.76
C ILE A 93 -4.90 -2.24 -10.33
N THR A 94 -6.12 -2.11 -9.82
CA THR A 94 -7.28 -2.88 -10.27
C THR A 94 -8.41 -1.94 -10.69
N GLU A 95 -9.17 -2.36 -11.70
CA GLU A 95 -10.39 -1.65 -12.07
C GLU A 95 -11.43 -1.83 -10.96
N LEU A 96 -12.05 -0.72 -10.53
CA LEU A 96 -13.23 -0.75 -9.70
C LEU A 96 -14.48 -0.62 -10.56
N THR A 97 -15.33 -1.63 -10.50
CA THR A 97 -16.61 -1.60 -11.18
C THR A 97 -17.52 -0.52 -10.57
N ASP A 98 -17.55 -0.44 -9.25
CA ASP A 98 -18.33 0.56 -8.53
C ASP A 98 -17.82 0.72 -7.10
N VAL A 99 -18.23 1.78 -6.44
CA VAL A 99 -18.01 2.06 -5.02
C VAL A 99 -19.33 2.53 -4.44
N VAL A 100 -19.70 2.04 -3.29
CA VAL A 100 -20.91 2.45 -2.59
C VAL A 100 -20.54 2.95 -1.20
N ARG A 101 -20.93 4.17 -0.87
CA ARG A 101 -20.77 4.71 0.49
C ARG A 101 -21.89 4.18 1.37
N ILE A 102 -21.52 3.46 2.42
CA ILE A 102 -22.51 2.80 3.30
C ILE A 102 -23.45 3.81 3.93
N ARG A 103 -22.93 4.94 4.44
CA ARG A 103 -23.74 5.94 5.14
C ARG A 103 -24.80 6.58 4.28
N THR A 104 -24.48 6.88 3.02
CA THR A 104 -25.36 7.68 2.15
C THR A 104 -25.99 6.90 1.01
N GLY A 105 -25.43 5.73 0.67
CA GLY A 105 -25.83 4.98 -0.54
C GLY A 105 -25.32 5.60 -1.83
N GLU A 106 -24.53 6.67 -1.79
CA GLU A 106 -23.92 7.24 -2.98
C GLU A 106 -23.02 6.23 -3.67
N THR A 107 -22.98 6.30 -5.00
CA THR A 107 -22.22 5.38 -5.85
C THR A 107 -21.27 6.13 -6.77
N GLY A 108 -20.31 5.39 -7.33
CA GLY A 108 -19.35 5.93 -8.30
C GLY A 108 -18.38 6.93 -7.66
N SER A 109 -17.94 7.91 -8.45
CA SER A 109 -16.96 8.91 -8.01
C SER A 109 -17.40 9.71 -6.78
N LYS A 110 -18.71 9.87 -6.57
CA LYS A 110 -19.23 10.55 -5.38
C LYS A 110 -19.04 9.75 -4.10
N ALA A 111 -18.82 8.46 -4.21
CA ALA A 111 -18.61 7.56 -3.07
C ALA A 111 -17.14 7.41 -2.67
N ILE A 112 -16.24 7.96 -3.45
CA ILE A 112 -14.80 7.92 -3.17
C ILE A 112 -14.44 8.91 -2.08
#